data_8e362eb8f3ab2f6b8d4149e59744f56f
#
_entry.id   8e362eb8f3ab2f6b8d4149e59744f56f
#
_cell.length_a   1.000
_cell.length_b   1.000
_cell.length_c   1.000
_cell.angle_alpha   90.00
_cell.angle_beta   90.00
_cell.angle_gamma   90.00
#
_symmetry.space_group_name_H-M   'P 1'
#
loop_
_entity.id
_entity.type
_entity.pdbx_description
1 polymer ?
#
loop_
_entity_poly.entity_id
_entity_poly.type
_entity_poly.pdbx_seq_one_letter_code
_entity_poly.pdbx_strand_id
1 'polypeptide(L)'
;NIYDELYKQSDKIHHVLTSHEQGASHAADGYARATGKVGVCMATSGPGATNLVTGLATAYMDSIPVVAITANVGVSLLGKDSFQEIDIKGVTMPVTKHNYIVKDIEKLADTIREAFQIAQSGRKGPVLVDITKDVTDIF
;
A
#
# COMPACT_ATOMS: atom_id res chain seq x y z
N ASN A 1 9.51 -10.90 -6.00
CA ASN A 1 8.73 -10.75 -7.25
C ASN A 1 8.43 -9.27 -7.55
N ILE A 2 7.69 -8.52 -6.70
CA ILE A 2 7.42 -7.09 -6.95
C ILE A 2 8.74 -6.30 -7.06
N TYR A 3 9.70 -6.51 -6.18
CA TYR A 3 11.00 -5.82 -6.25
C TYR A 3 11.83 -6.22 -7.46
N ASP A 4 11.71 -7.45 -7.95
CA ASP A 4 12.37 -7.88 -9.20
C ASP A 4 11.83 -7.09 -10.41
N GLU A 5 10.50 -6.87 -10.44
CA GLU A 5 9.88 -6.07 -11.49
C GLU A 5 10.21 -4.57 -11.35
N LEU A 6 10.26 -4.04 -10.13
CA LEU A 6 10.72 -2.66 -9.90
C LEU A 6 12.17 -2.48 -10.37
N TYR A 7 13.04 -3.46 -10.12
CA TYR A 7 14.42 -3.43 -10.61
C TYR A 7 14.49 -3.41 -12.14
N LYS A 8 13.70 -4.25 -12.82
CA LYS A 8 13.62 -4.28 -14.29
C LYS A 8 13.06 -2.99 -14.90
N GLN A 9 12.27 -2.23 -14.15
CA GLN A 9 11.65 -0.98 -14.58
C GLN A 9 12.29 0.25 -13.91
N SER A 10 13.51 0.13 -13.41
CA SER A 10 14.22 1.20 -12.69
C SER A 10 14.48 2.48 -13.52
N ASP A 11 14.41 2.38 -14.84
CA ASP A 11 14.43 3.50 -15.77
C ASP A 11 13.13 4.32 -15.79
N LYS A 12 12.01 3.74 -15.33
CA LYS A 12 10.67 4.34 -15.35
C LYS A 12 10.13 4.64 -13.96
N ILE A 13 10.52 3.84 -12.97
CA ILE A 13 10.02 3.97 -11.59
C ILE A 13 11.20 4.20 -10.65
N HIS A 14 11.25 5.40 -10.07
CA HIS A 14 12.25 5.72 -9.06
C HIS A 14 11.80 5.17 -7.70
N HIS A 15 12.47 4.14 -7.23
CA HIS A 15 12.24 3.52 -5.93
C HIS A 15 13.26 4.02 -4.90
N VAL A 16 12.76 4.44 -3.74
CA VAL A 16 13.58 4.89 -2.60
C VAL A 16 13.40 3.91 -1.44
N LEU A 17 14.49 3.28 -1.02
CA LEU A 17 14.50 2.41 0.14
C LEU A 17 14.59 3.24 1.43
N THR A 18 13.70 2.98 2.38
CA THR A 18 13.75 3.55 3.72
C THR A 18 14.20 2.50 4.74
N SER A 19 14.82 2.94 5.83
CA SER A 19 15.24 2.02 6.90
C SER A 19 14.08 1.59 7.82
N HIS A 20 12.96 2.32 7.77
CA HIS A 20 11.75 2.03 8.55
C HIS A 20 10.51 2.39 7.74
N GLU A 21 9.49 1.56 7.77
CA GLU A 21 8.29 1.73 6.94
C GLU A 21 7.49 3.00 7.30
N GLN A 22 7.53 3.42 8.55
CA GLN A 22 6.94 4.72 8.95
C GLN A 22 7.59 5.87 8.16
N GLY A 23 8.92 5.81 7.93
CA GLY A 23 9.62 6.77 7.08
C GLY A 23 9.10 6.74 5.64
N ALA A 24 8.77 5.56 5.09
CA ALA A 24 8.19 5.44 3.77
C ALA A 24 6.82 6.12 3.67
N SER A 25 5.92 5.88 4.63
CA SER A 25 4.59 6.51 4.64
C SER A 25 4.66 8.03 4.80
N HIS A 26 5.55 8.54 5.65
CA HIS A 26 5.77 10.00 5.77
C HIS A 26 6.44 10.60 4.53
N ALA A 27 7.35 9.87 3.87
CA ALA A 27 7.94 10.33 2.61
C ALA A 27 6.89 10.41 1.48
N ALA A 28 5.98 9.43 1.40
CA ALA A 28 4.87 9.45 0.46
C ALA A 28 3.91 10.62 0.73
N ASP A 29 3.58 10.89 1.99
CA ASP A 29 2.78 12.04 2.42
C ASP A 29 3.48 13.36 2.03
N GLY A 30 4.78 13.49 2.35
CA GLY A 30 5.58 14.67 2.00
C GLY A 30 5.67 14.89 0.48
N TYR A 31 5.86 13.82 -0.29
CA TYR A 31 5.86 13.88 -1.74
C TYR A 31 4.53 14.41 -2.29
N ALA A 32 3.41 13.88 -1.78
CA ALA A 32 2.08 14.29 -2.22
C ALA A 32 1.81 15.77 -1.90
N ARG A 33 2.22 16.25 -0.73
CA ARG A 33 2.13 17.68 -0.33
C ARG A 33 2.95 18.58 -1.26
N ALA A 34 4.19 18.19 -1.52
CA ALA A 34 5.12 19.02 -2.31
C ALA A 34 4.77 19.06 -3.80
N THR A 35 4.23 17.98 -4.35
CA THR A 35 4.02 17.84 -5.80
C THR A 35 2.56 17.96 -6.25
N GLY A 36 1.60 17.78 -5.32
CA GLY A 36 0.18 17.67 -5.64
C GLY A 36 -0.20 16.31 -6.28
N LYS A 37 0.75 15.39 -6.44
CA LYS A 37 0.54 14.05 -6.99
C LYS A 37 0.26 13.04 -5.88
N VAL A 38 -0.15 11.82 -6.24
CA VAL A 38 -0.32 10.73 -5.28
C VAL A 38 1.04 10.23 -4.81
N GLY A 39 1.23 10.19 -3.49
CA GLY A 39 2.38 9.53 -2.90
C GLY A 39 2.17 8.02 -2.85
N VAL A 40 3.24 7.23 -3.02
CA VAL A 40 3.16 5.78 -2.96
C VAL A 40 4.17 5.25 -1.94
N CYS A 41 3.73 4.36 -1.06
CA CYS A 41 4.63 3.61 -0.18
C CYS A 41 4.31 2.13 -0.22
N MET A 42 5.31 1.31 0.09
CA MET A 42 5.18 -0.15 0.09
C MET A 42 5.78 -0.73 1.37
N ALA A 43 5.17 -1.80 1.87
CA ALA A 43 5.69 -2.55 3.00
C ALA A 43 5.35 -4.04 2.89
N THR A 44 6.13 -4.86 3.58
CA THR A 44 5.81 -6.27 3.76
C THR A 44 4.59 -6.46 4.68
N SER A 45 4.12 -7.69 4.80
CA SER A 45 3.01 -8.07 5.69
C SER A 45 3.33 -7.86 7.18
N GLY A 46 2.32 -7.95 8.01
CA GLY A 46 2.46 -7.93 9.47
C GLY A 46 3.07 -6.62 9.99
N PRO A 47 4.21 -6.68 10.69
CA PRO A 47 4.81 -5.50 11.31
C PRO A 47 5.20 -4.42 10.31
N GLY A 48 5.60 -4.80 9.08
CA GLY A 48 5.89 -3.82 8.03
C GLY A 48 4.66 -3.01 7.64
N ALA A 49 3.54 -3.68 7.43
CA ALA A 49 2.27 -3.03 7.11
C ALA A 49 1.77 -2.14 8.26
N THR A 50 1.85 -2.60 9.51
CA THR A 50 1.43 -1.80 10.68
C THR A 50 2.29 -0.57 10.90
N ASN A 51 3.58 -0.61 10.54
CA ASN A 51 4.47 0.54 10.63
C ASN A 51 4.10 1.69 9.66
N LEU A 52 3.27 1.45 8.65
CA LEU A 52 2.75 2.51 7.77
C LEU A 52 1.63 3.34 8.43
N VAL A 53 0.97 2.83 9.47
CA VAL A 53 -0.31 3.36 9.99
C VAL A 53 -0.19 4.81 10.45
N THR A 54 0.88 5.20 11.12
CA THR A 54 1.07 6.58 11.58
C THR A 54 1.06 7.57 10.41
N GLY A 55 1.80 7.28 9.34
CA GLY A 55 1.81 8.16 8.15
C GLY A 55 0.48 8.15 7.40
N LEU A 56 -0.21 7.00 7.33
CA LEU A 56 -1.55 6.93 6.74
C LEU A 56 -2.56 7.75 7.55
N ALA A 57 -2.52 7.67 8.89
CA ALA A 57 -3.38 8.48 9.75
C ALA A 57 -3.13 9.98 9.55
N THR A 58 -1.87 10.39 9.45
CA THR A 58 -1.48 11.78 9.17
C THR A 58 -2.04 12.23 7.81
N ALA A 59 -1.83 11.43 6.76
CA ALA A 59 -2.34 11.72 5.42
C ALA A 59 -3.88 11.78 5.38
N TYR A 60 -4.56 10.92 6.11
CA TYR A 60 -6.03 10.90 6.20
C TYR A 60 -6.58 12.17 6.83
N MET A 61 -6.02 12.57 7.98
CA MET A 61 -6.46 13.78 8.71
C MET A 61 -6.28 15.05 7.86
N ASP A 62 -5.19 15.13 7.12
CA ASP A 62 -4.85 16.30 6.29
C ASP A 62 -5.36 16.20 4.86
N SER A 63 -6.10 15.15 4.52
CA SER A 63 -6.65 14.94 3.17
C SER A 63 -5.56 14.82 2.07
N ILE A 64 -4.49 14.12 2.35
CA ILE A 64 -3.34 13.93 1.45
C ILE A 64 -3.50 12.60 0.69
N PRO A 65 -3.43 12.60 -0.66
CA PRO A 65 -3.60 11.39 -1.45
C PRO A 65 -2.35 10.50 -1.37
N VAL A 66 -2.51 9.32 -0.78
CA VAL A 66 -1.46 8.29 -0.68
C VAL A 66 -2.03 6.95 -1.10
N VAL A 67 -1.28 6.17 -1.86
CA VAL A 67 -1.56 4.75 -2.11
C VAL A 67 -0.51 3.93 -1.36
N ALA A 68 -0.96 3.17 -0.38
CA ALA A 68 -0.13 2.23 0.37
C ALA A 68 -0.33 0.82 -0.18
N ILE A 69 0.76 0.17 -0.57
CA ILE A 69 0.76 -1.20 -1.07
C ILE A 69 1.39 -2.08 0.01
N THR A 70 0.63 -3.06 0.51
CA THR A 70 1.12 -4.02 1.48
C THR A 70 1.08 -5.43 0.92
N ALA A 71 1.99 -6.28 1.41
CA ALA A 71 1.93 -7.70 1.12
C ALA A 71 1.12 -8.42 2.22
N ASN A 72 0.54 -9.55 1.87
CA ASN A 72 -0.10 -10.44 2.82
C ASN A 72 0.33 -11.90 2.58
N VAL A 73 -0.04 -12.76 3.51
CA VAL A 73 0.15 -14.21 3.38
C VAL A 73 -0.68 -14.78 2.22
N GLY A 74 -0.43 -16.02 1.83
CA GLY A 74 -1.26 -16.68 0.82
C GLY A 74 -2.71 -16.82 1.25
N VAL A 75 -3.64 -16.83 0.29
CA VAL A 75 -5.10 -16.86 0.54
C VAL A 75 -5.51 -17.99 1.49
N SER A 76 -4.86 -19.16 1.40
CA SER A 76 -5.14 -20.32 2.27
C SER A 76 -4.79 -20.11 3.75
N LEU A 77 -3.97 -19.09 4.05
CA LEU A 77 -3.51 -18.78 5.40
C LEU A 77 -4.23 -17.57 6.02
N LEU A 78 -5.01 -16.83 5.24
CA LEU A 78 -5.73 -15.65 5.73
C LEU A 78 -6.68 -16.00 6.87
N GLY A 79 -6.60 -15.24 7.97
CA GLY A 79 -7.44 -15.43 9.17
C GLY A 79 -7.04 -16.63 10.03
N LYS A 80 -5.80 -17.12 9.90
CA LYS A 80 -5.31 -18.28 10.67
C LYS A 80 -4.16 -17.92 11.63
N ASP A 81 -3.97 -16.64 11.91
CA ASP A 81 -2.91 -16.14 12.77
C ASP A 81 -1.51 -16.66 12.36
N SER A 82 -1.28 -16.75 11.07
CA SER A 82 -0.02 -17.24 10.51
C SER A 82 1.12 -16.21 10.71
N PHE A 83 2.36 -16.66 10.50
CA PHE A 83 3.54 -15.82 10.69
C PHE A 83 3.45 -14.51 9.88
N GLN A 84 3.61 -13.38 10.54
CA GLN A 84 3.50 -12.02 9.99
C GLN A 84 2.14 -11.74 9.33
N GLU A 85 1.10 -12.42 9.69
CA GLU A 85 -0.26 -12.07 9.32
C GLU A 85 -0.80 -11.00 10.26
N ILE A 86 -1.51 -10.03 9.70
CA ILE A 86 -2.32 -9.02 10.40
C ILE A 86 -3.51 -8.66 9.54
N ASP A 87 -4.67 -8.43 10.14
CA ASP A 87 -5.79 -7.80 9.44
C ASP A 87 -5.50 -6.30 9.21
N ILE A 88 -4.58 -6.02 8.29
CA ILE A 88 -4.19 -4.65 7.98
C ILE A 88 -5.35 -3.83 7.43
N LYS A 89 -6.32 -4.46 6.76
CA LYS A 89 -7.54 -3.81 6.31
C LYS A 89 -8.35 -3.31 7.51
N GLY A 90 -8.58 -4.14 8.50
CA GLY A 90 -9.28 -3.75 9.73
C GLY A 90 -8.53 -2.66 10.50
N VAL A 91 -7.21 -2.79 10.63
CA VAL A 91 -6.37 -1.81 11.33
C VAL A 91 -6.38 -0.44 10.65
N THR A 92 -6.39 -0.39 9.32
CA THR A 92 -6.31 0.87 8.56
C THR A 92 -7.67 1.44 8.17
N MET A 93 -8.76 0.72 8.37
CA MET A 93 -10.11 1.15 8.02
C MET A 93 -10.47 2.55 8.53
N PRO A 94 -10.19 2.94 9.79
CA PRO A 94 -10.53 4.26 10.30
C PRO A 94 -9.63 5.39 9.77
N VAL A 95 -8.51 5.08 9.14
CA VAL A 95 -7.50 6.06 8.68
C VAL A 95 -7.23 6.00 7.18
N THR A 96 -8.14 5.42 6.41
CA THR A 96 -8.07 5.35 4.96
C THR A 96 -9.42 5.64 4.33
N LYS A 97 -9.43 6.10 3.10
CA LYS A 97 -10.68 6.27 2.32
C LYS A 97 -11.25 4.95 1.85
N HIS A 98 -10.37 4.03 1.48
CA HIS A 98 -10.73 2.69 1.00
C HIS A 98 -9.60 1.70 1.21
N ASN A 99 -9.97 0.42 1.29
CA ASN A 99 -9.05 -0.69 1.47
C ASN A 99 -9.41 -1.84 0.54
N TYR A 100 -8.42 -2.38 -0.13
CA TYR A 100 -8.53 -3.57 -0.96
C TYR A 100 -7.73 -4.73 -0.37
N ILE A 101 -8.21 -5.96 -0.57
CA ILE A 101 -7.42 -7.18 -0.48
C ILE A 101 -7.48 -7.84 -1.86
N VAL A 102 -6.36 -7.86 -2.56
CA VAL A 102 -6.25 -8.45 -3.89
C VAL A 102 -5.85 -9.92 -3.75
N LYS A 103 -6.72 -10.81 -4.22
CA LYS A 103 -6.55 -12.28 -4.18
C LYS A 103 -6.49 -12.91 -5.58
N ASP A 104 -6.60 -12.08 -6.62
CA ASP A 104 -6.66 -12.49 -8.02
C ASP A 104 -5.78 -11.55 -8.84
N ILE A 105 -4.82 -12.13 -9.56
CA ILE A 105 -3.87 -11.38 -10.40
C ILE A 105 -4.58 -10.58 -11.50
N GLU A 106 -5.66 -11.10 -12.06
CA GLU A 106 -6.38 -10.42 -13.14
C GLU A 106 -7.00 -9.10 -12.68
N LYS A 107 -7.26 -8.96 -11.38
CA LYS A 107 -7.82 -7.75 -10.78
C LYS A 107 -6.78 -6.74 -10.30
N LEU A 108 -5.50 -7.14 -10.21
CA LEU A 108 -4.46 -6.32 -9.59
C LEU A 108 -4.32 -4.96 -10.28
N ALA A 109 -4.17 -4.96 -11.61
CA ALA A 109 -3.93 -3.73 -12.36
C ALA A 109 -5.10 -2.73 -12.25
N ASP A 110 -6.33 -3.23 -12.34
CA ASP A 110 -7.52 -2.39 -12.22
C ASP A 110 -7.71 -1.88 -10.79
N THR A 111 -7.46 -2.72 -9.79
CA THR A 111 -7.48 -2.31 -8.37
C THR A 111 -6.47 -1.19 -8.09
N ILE A 112 -5.25 -1.30 -8.63
CA ILE A 112 -4.25 -0.22 -8.48
C ILE A 112 -4.73 1.07 -9.14
N ARG A 113 -5.26 1.03 -10.37
CA ARG A 113 -5.81 2.22 -11.05
C ARG A 113 -6.94 2.87 -10.24
N GLU A 114 -7.85 2.06 -9.74
CA GLU A 114 -8.97 2.51 -8.92
C GLU A 114 -8.49 3.13 -7.60
N ALA A 115 -7.49 2.53 -6.95
CA ALA A 115 -6.88 3.08 -5.74
C ALA A 115 -6.35 4.50 -5.96
N PHE A 116 -5.63 4.74 -7.06
CA PHE A 116 -5.16 6.08 -7.42
C PHE A 116 -6.31 7.06 -7.70
N GLN A 117 -7.37 6.62 -8.35
CA GLN A 117 -8.55 7.44 -8.62
C GLN A 117 -9.26 7.83 -7.31
N ILE A 118 -9.49 6.86 -6.42
CA ILE A 118 -10.13 7.09 -5.12
C ILE A 118 -9.30 8.03 -4.26
N ALA A 119 -7.97 7.82 -4.19
CA ALA A 119 -7.09 8.66 -3.40
C ALA A 119 -7.20 10.15 -3.77
N GLN A 120 -7.43 10.45 -5.04
CA GLN A 120 -7.50 11.81 -5.59
C GLN A 120 -8.92 12.38 -5.67
N SER A 121 -9.97 11.55 -5.61
CA SER A 121 -11.36 11.97 -5.81
C SER A 121 -11.93 12.66 -4.58
N GLY A 122 -12.80 13.65 -4.77
CA GLY A 122 -13.50 14.36 -3.69
C GLY A 122 -12.54 14.87 -2.61
N ARG A 123 -12.84 14.59 -1.33
CA ARG A 123 -11.86 14.77 -0.26
C ARG A 123 -10.73 13.75 -0.47
N LYS A 124 -9.54 14.22 -0.78
CA LYS A 124 -8.36 13.38 -0.99
C LYS A 124 -8.00 12.61 0.29
N GLY A 125 -7.28 11.52 0.15
CA GLY A 125 -6.83 10.74 1.30
C GLY A 125 -6.21 9.40 0.91
N PRO A 126 -5.67 8.65 1.88
CA PRO A 126 -4.98 7.41 1.61
C PRO A 126 -5.92 6.26 1.24
N VAL A 127 -5.40 5.36 0.40
CA VAL A 127 -6.03 4.09 0.03
C VAL A 127 -5.01 2.97 0.26
N LEU A 128 -5.44 1.88 0.87
CA LEU A 128 -4.61 0.70 1.07
C LEU A 128 -4.93 -0.36 0.00
N VAL A 129 -3.90 -0.95 -0.58
CA VAL A 129 -4.00 -2.13 -1.45
C VAL A 129 -3.13 -3.23 -0.86
N ASP A 130 -3.78 -4.22 -0.25
CA ASP A 130 -3.13 -5.38 0.34
C ASP A 130 -3.12 -6.53 -0.66
N ILE A 131 -1.95 -7.09 -0.97
CA ILE A 131 -1.77 -8.07 -2.04
C ILE A 131 -1.34 -9.39 -1.44
N THR A 132 -2.14 -10.45 -1.64
CA THR A 132 -1.78 -11.77 -1.14
C THR A 132 -0.60 -12.35 -1.93
N LYS A 133 0.17 -13.21 -1.26
CA LYS A 133 1.36 -13.84 -1.84
C LYS A 133 1.06 -14.57 -3.15
N ASP A 134 -0.06 -15.26 -3.21
CA ASP A 134 -0.49 -15.99 -4.40
C ASP A 134 -0.54 -15.12 -5.67
N VAL A 135 -0.93 -13.86 -5.52
CA VAL A 135 -1.01 -12.89 -6.63
C VAL A 135 0.38 -12.55 -7.17
N THR A 136 1.40 -12.56 -6.33
CA THR A 136 2.77 -12.21 -6.71
C THR A 136 3.64 -13.40 -7.11
N ASP A 137 3.17 -14.62 -6.89
CA ASP A 137 3.90 -15.86 -7.19
C ASP A 137 3.46 -16.51 -8.52
N ILE A 138 2.58 -15.86 -9.28
CA ILE A 138 2.12 -16.37 -10.58
C ILE A 138 3.15 -15.98 -11.65
N PHE A 139 3.83 -16.99 -12.19
CA PHE A 139 4.71 -16.94 -13.36
C PHE A 139 4.42 -18.12 -14.28
#